data_56652f5f92a323f4853a4a2600659b09
#
_entry.id   56652f5f92a323f4853a4a2600659b09
#
_cell.length_a   1.000
_cell.length_b   1.000
_cell.length_c   1.000
_cell.angle_alpha   90.00
_cell.angle_beta   90.00
_cell.angle_gamma   90.00
#
_symmetry.space_group_name_H-M   'P 1'
#
loop_
_entity.id
_entity.type
_entity.pdbx_description
1 polymer ?
#
loop_
_entity_poly.entity_id
_entity_poly.type
_entity_poly.pdbx_seq_one_letter_code
_entity_poly.pdbx_strand_id
1 'polypeptide(L)'
;MNKQFLKAGMLGLLVAGWLSQSVWAQSDPTGKRRVTSTYAITNATVFKSPSDPGSKATILIKDGIIVGVGTSLTLPKEAKVIAGDSLFAYPGFIAGDGTMGISKPKDAERPKDFVSSNPPDEIAGITPWRAADDFYTASSSQVEDWRKAGFTISQVLPDGGMLPGKTAILVLGDPKTNNFLNSNVALAANFRSSRGMYPATLAGVMAKFRDVYQNTALILDHERLFASTSGVKRPQVSPTQEAMKAVVQKQQAVLFTAGSELEIRRAIALQKELGFKLILTGLENYETVIDLIKSSGAPVLIKLQLPDEKSIKAQKTEGVTEATKAQYARVKEAYETALKQAALLEKAGILFGFSTADAKASEVHQTLKTMIANGLSQKAALAALTTNPATILGISKVSGTLEKGMLANLILSTDTLFKEETQIKHVVADGYVFDYEIKKKSKKTGTADGKSENSSNAITVEGVWEYTSETPAGSSGGEITIKRDSGVLGGTITYDDPSGSGKASAPIKNASLTGKTLSFEFEVSAGGMSLTVLISGEINGKTMEGALSVPQMGSFPVKATLTSPNLAN
;
A
#
# COMPACT_ATOMS: atom_id res chain seq x y z
N MET A 1 14.79 77.94 -3.42
CA MET A 1 13.79 76.93 -3.81
C MET A 1 13.81 75.75 -2.84
N ASN A 2 12.68 75.50 -2.28
CA ASN A 2 12.43 74.94 -0.94
C ASN A 2 12.90 73.53 -0.67
N LYS A 3 13.76 73.38 0.36
CA LYS A 3 14.11 72.10 0.99
C LYS A 3 12.92 71.35 1.66
N GLN A 4 11.75 71.96 1.72
CA GLN A 4 10.53 71.36 2.31
C GLN A 4 9.81 70.41 1.37
N PHE A 5 9.90 70.58 0.05
CA PHE A 5 9.26 69.65 -0.92
C PHE A 5 9.98 68.32 -1.08
N LEU A 6 11.28 68.29 -0.78
CA LEU A 6 12.04 67.01 -0.85
C LEU A 6 11.73 66.10 0.34
N LYS A 7 11.38 66.65 1.51
CA LYS A 7 11.01 65.83 2.69
C LYS A 7 9.61 65.26 2.61
N ALA A 8 8.67 65.91 1.95
CA ALA A 8 7.32 65.39 1.77
C ALA A 8 7.28 64.27 0.71
N GLY A 9 8.10 64.33 -0.34
CA GLY A 9 8.22 63.25 -1.34
C GLY A 9 8.87 61.99 -0.81
N MET A 10 9.83 62.14 0.11
CA MET A 10 10.51 61.00 0.73
C MET A 10 9.65 60.27 1.78
N LEU A 11 8.76 61.01 2.48
CA LEU A 11 7.82 60.42 3.43
C LEU A 11 6.68 59.66 2.73
N GLY A 12 6.24 60.17 1.56
CA GLY A 12 5.22 59.50 0.71
C GLY A 12 5.70 58.19 0.12
N LEU A 13 6.99 58.10 -0.26
CA LEU A 13 7.60 56.87 -0.77
C LEU A 13 7.82 55.82 0.32
N LEU A 14 8.10 56.21 1.56
CA LEU A 14 8.21 55.31 2.70
C LEU A 14 6.86 54.75 3.15
N VAL A 15 5.78 55.50 3.06
CA VAL A 15 4.42 55.04 3.40
C VAL A 15 3.84 54.15 2.29
N ALA A 16 4.14 54.43 1.01
CA ALA A 16 3.74 53.56 -0.09
C ALA A 16 4.51 52.22 -0.08
N GLY A 17 5.74 52.19 0.39
CA GLY A 17 6.54 50.94 0.58
C GLY A 17 6.00 50.06 1.70
N TRP A 18 5.25 50.58 2.66
CA TRP A 18 4.66 49.79 3.74
C TRP A 18 3.27 49.23 3.40
N LEU A 19 2.61 49.74 2.40
CA LEU A 19 1.28 49.27 1.96
C LEU A 19 1.36 48.20 0.83
N SER A 20 2.54 47.96 0.29
CA SER A 20 2.77 46.91 -0.75
C SER A 20 3.38 45.60 -0.20
N GLN A 21 3.32 45.38 1.11
CA GLN A 21 3.38 43.99 1.58
C GLN A 21 2.05 43.35 1.21
N SER A 22 1.95 43.01 -0.07
CA SER A 22 1.02 42.00 -0.54
C SER A 22 1.12 40.87 0.46
N VAL A 23 0.05 40.57 1.12
CA VAL A 23 -0.19 39.31 1.79
C VAL A 23 -0.07 38.25 0.68
N TRP A 24 1.15 37.86 0.42
CA TRP A 24 1.39 36.55 -0.19
C TRP A 24 0.75 35.63 0.83
N ALA A 25 -0.47 35.20 0.55
CA ALA A 25 -1.00 34.01 1.17
C ALA A 25 0.10 32.97 0.94
N GLN A 26 0.91 32.74 1.96
CA GLN A 26 1.90 31.67 1.94
C GLN A 26 1.08 30.42 1.71
N SER A 27 1.01 29.99 0.46
CA SER A 27 0.76 28.59 0.20
C SER A 27 1.80 27.88 1.04
N ASP A 28 1.35 27.10 2.02
CA ASP A 28 2.23 26.25 2.82
C ASP A 28 3.17 25.55 1.82
N PRO A 29 4.48 25.76 1.86
CA PRO A 29 5.41 25.21 0.91
C PRO A 29 5.37 23.67 0.85
N THR A 30 4.69 23.04 1.80
CA THR A 30 4.46 21.58 1.84
C THR A 30 3.17 21.15 1.11
N GLY A 31 2.38 22.08 0.55
CA GLY A 31 1.09 21.76 -0.08
C GLY A 31 0.05 21.21 0.91
N LYS A 32 0.25 21.34 2.21
CA LYS A 32 -0.69 20.88 3.24
C LYS A 32 -1.99 21.65 3.13
N ARG A 33 -3.04 20.90 2.95
CA ARG A 33 -4.41 21.42 2.93
C ARG A 33 -4.84 21.80 4.34
N ARG A 34 -5.28 23.04 4.53
CA ARG A 34 -5.96 23.44 5.76
C ARG A 34 -7.37 22.90 5.75
N VAL A 35 -7.64 21.93 6.60
CA VAL A 35 -8.99 21.46 6.86
C VAL A 35 -9.64 22.41 7.84
N THR A 36 -10.60 23.19 7.37
CA THR A 36 -11.33 24.18 8.18
C THR A 36 -12.69 23.68 8.64
N SER A 37 -13.05 22.43 8.30
CA SER A 37 -14.36 21.85 8.64
C SER A 37 -14.35 21.22 10.02
N THR A 38 -15.43 21.49 10.78
CA THR A 38 -15.68 20.84 12.07
C THR A 38 -16.68 19.71 11.87
N TYR A 39 -16.37 18.51 12.39
CA TYR A 39 -17.22 17.32 12.36
C TYR A 39 -17.48 16.82 13.77
N ALA A 40 -18.68 16.30 14.00
CA ALA A 40 -19.02 15.60 15.22
C ALA A 40 -19.59 14.22 14.88
N ILE A 41 -18.90 13.16 15.30
CA ILE A 41 -19.42 11.79 15.22
C ILE A 41 -20.10 11.52 16.54
N THR A 42 -21.45 11.50 16.53
CA THR A 42 -22.24 11.43 17.75
C THR A 42 -22.62 10.02 18.12
N ASN A 43 -22.59 9.70 19.40
CA ASN A 43 -23.12 8.46 19.99
C ASN A 43 -22.59 7.15 19.36
N ALA A 44 -21.35 7.15 18.85
CA ALA A 44 -20.68 5.93 18.36
C ALA A 44 -20.17 5.09 19.54
N THR A 45 -19.99 3.78 19.33
CA THR A 45 -19.19 2.96 20.26
C THR A 45 -17.72 3.17 19.91
N VAL A 46 -16.99 3.88 20.76
CA VAL A 46 -15.62 4.32 20.49
C VAL A 46 -14.62 3.42 21.19
N PHE A 47 -13.70 2.85 20.44
CA PHE A 47 -12.51 2.12 20.90
C PHE A 47 -11.30 3.02 20.72
N LYS A 48 -10.85 3.68 21.77
CA LYS A 48 -9.75 4.65 21.69
C LYS A 48 -8.40 4.01 21.37
N SER A 49 -8.21 2.76 21.81
CA SER A 49 -6.98 2.00 21.62
C SER A 49 -7.28 0.50 21.59
N PRO A 50 -6.31 -0.37 21.24
CA PRO A 50 -6.49 -1.83 21.23
C PRO A 50 -6.88 -2.45 22.59
N SER A 51 -6.61 -1.75 23.67
CA SER A 51 -6.95 -2.21 25.04
C SER A 51 -8.24 -1.61 25.58
N ASP A 52 -8.87 -0.68 24.85
CA ASP A 52 -10.12 -0.04 25.25
C ASP A 52 -11.30 -1.02 25.00
N PRO A 53 -12.16 -1.28 26.00
CA PRO A 53 -13.32 -2.15 25.83
C PRO A 53 -14.41 -1.55 24.93
N GLY A 54 -14.29 -0.29 24.59
CA GLY A 54 -15.28 0.48 23.82
C GLY A 54 -16.40 1.04 24.70
N SER A 55 -16.77 2.28 24.45
CA SER A 55 -17.85 2.96 25.14
C SER A 55 -18.58 3.93 24.22
N LYS A 56 -19.87 4.19 24.52
CA LYS A 56 -20.64 5.22 23.79
C LYS A 56 -20.00 6.58 24.03
N ALA A 57 -19.61 7.26 22.96
CA ALA A 57 -19.03 8.59 23.03
C ALA A 57 -19.27 9.37 21.74
N THR A 58 -19.05 10.67 21.82
CA THR A 58 -18.98 11.59 20.68
C THR A 58 -17.51 11.94 20.42
N ILE A 59 -17.11 11.95 19.15
CA ILE A 59 -15.79 12.40 18.70
C ILE A 59 -15.97 13.74 18.03
N LEU A 60 -15.33 14.79 18.55
CA LEU A 60 -15.31 16.12 17.94
C LEU A 60 -13.98 16.33 17.22
N ILE A 61 -14.07 16.67 15.93
CA ILE A 61 -12.95 16.90 15.03
C ILE A 61 -13.00 18.32 14.53
N LYS A 62 -11.86 19.02 14.59
CA LYS A 62 -11.70 20.36 14.03
C LYS A 62 -10.34 20.44 13.34
N ASP A 63 -10.33 20.96 12.11
CA ASP A 63 -9.11 21.16 11.32
C ASP A 63 -8.23 19.88 11.21
N GLY A 64 -8.87 18.73 11.06
CA GLY A 64 -8.18 17.43 10.95
C GLY A 64 -7.62 16.86 12.26
N ILE A 65 -7.91 17.49 13.40
CA ILE A 65 -7.45 17.08 14.73
C ILE A 65 -8.64 16.68 15.61
N ILE A 66 -8.49 15.64 16.40
CA ILE A 66 -9.43 15.26 17.45
C ILE A 66 -9.34 16.28 18.58
N VAL A 67 -10.38 17.11 18.76
CA VAL A 67 -10.40 18.11 19.82
C VAL A 67 -11.09 17.61 21.10
N GLY A 68 -11.84 16.51 21.02
CA GLY A 68 -12.44 15.86 22.18
C GLY A 68 -13.07 14.53 21.85
N VAL A 69 -13.05 13.62 22.84
CA VAL A 69 -13.76 12.32 22.83
C VAL A 69 -14.43 12.14 24.19
N GLY A 70 -15.75 12.09 24.23
CA GLY A 70 -16.49 11.98 25.49
C GLY A 70 -18.01 11.93 25.31
N THR A 71 -18.73 11.70 26.40
CA THR A 71 -20.21 11.60 26.40
C THR A 71 -20.93 12.95 26.46
N SER A 72 -20.25 13.99 26.97
CA SER A 72 -20.87 15.28 27.28
C SER A 72 -20.10 16.43 26.60
N LEU A 73 -19.82 16.31 25.31
CA LEU A 73 -19.15 17.36 24.55
C LEU A 73 -20.16 18.41 24.06
N THR A 74 -19.85 19.68 24.26
CA THR A 74 -20.59 20.77 23.64
C THR A 74 -20.23 20.84 22.16
N LEU A 75 -21.21 20.62 21.29
CA LEU A 75 -21.01 20.65 19.85
C LEU A 75 -21.12 22.10 19.34
N PRO A 76 -20.14 22.58 18.57
CA PRO A 76 -20.26 23.84 17.85
C PRO A 76 -21.43 23.81 16.88
N LYS A 77 -22.12 24.95 16.70
CA LYS A 77 -23.28 25.04 15.79
C LYS A 77 -22.93 24.75 14.34
N GLU A 78 -21.70 25.01 13.93
CA GLU A 78 -21.16 24.79 12.59
C GLU A 78 -20.70 23.35 12.35
N ALA A 79 -20.71 22.48 13.36
CA ALA A 79 -20.25 21.12 13.23
C ALA A 79 -21.17 20.30 12.31
N LYS A 80 -20.58 19.64 11.32
CA LYS A 80 -21.26 18.65 10.50
C LYS A 80 -21.40 17.36 11.30
N VAL A 81 -22.64 16.95 11.58
CA VAL A 81 -22.93 15.78 12.42
C VAL A 81 -22.97 14.51 11.57
N ILE A 82 -22.24 13.49 12.00
CA ILE A 82 -22.33 12.12 11.52
C ILE A 82 -22.97 11.30 12.63
N ALA A 83 -24.18 10.74 12.38
CA ALA A 83 -24.88 9.91 13.34
C ALA A 83 -24.14 8.56 13.48
N GLY A 84 -23.63 8.28 14.67
CA GLY A 84 -22.86 7.06 14.99
C GLY A 84 -23.59 6.03 15.83
N ASP A 85 -24.92 6.18 16.02
CA ASP A 85 -25.69 5.35 16.99
C ASP A 85 -25.47 3.85 16.85
N SER A 86 -25.35 3.35 15.64
CA SER A 86 -25.12 1.92 15.33
C SER A 86 -23.70 1.66 14.82
N LEU A 87 -22.79 2.62 14.96
CA LEU A 87 -21.45 2.51 14.43
C LEU A 87 -20.40 2.33 15.52
N PHE A 88 -19.31 1.71 15.12
CA PHE A 88 -18.16 1.40 15.94
C PHE A 88 -16.95 2.17 15.41
N ALA A 89 -16.38 3.06 16.22
CA ALA A 89 -15.24 3.91 15.85
C ALA A 89 -13.93 3.30 16.36
N TYR A 90 -12.97 3.18 15.47
CA TYR A 90 -11.61 2.71 15.77
C TYR A 90 -10.57 3.68 15.19
N PRO A 91 -9.34 3.71 15.73
CA PRO A 91 -8.23 4.36 15.04
C PRO A 91 -8.09 3.82 13.62
N GLY A 92 -7.80 4.70 12.68
CA GLY A 92 -7.52 4.30 11.30
C GLY A 92 -6.29 3.40 11.23
N PHE A 93 -6.32 2.42 10.33
CA PHE A 93 -5.23 1.48 10.17
C PHE A 93 -3.99 2.15 9.59
N ILE A 94 -2.84 1.69 10.01
CA ILE A 94 -1.52 2.17 9.60
C ILE A 94 -0.78 0.99 8.95
N ALA A 95 -0.45 1.12 7.68
CA ALA A 95 0.43 0.18 7.00
C ALA A 95 1.88 0.48 7.40
N GLY A 96 2.56 -0.51 7.95
CA GLY A 96 3.95 -0.39 8.38
C GLY A 96 4.90 -0.16 7.21
N ASP A 97 4.61 -0.73 6.06
CA ASP A 97 5.23 -0.41 4.78
C ASP A 97 4.33 -0.85 3.59
N GLY A 98 4.66 -0.33 2.41
CA GLY A 98 3.94 -0.64 1.17
C GLY A 98 4.39 0.24 0.01
N THR A 99 3.75 0.05 -1.14
CA THR A 99 4.05 0.79 -2.38
C THR A 99 2.85 1.60 -2.89
N MET A 100 1.90 1.90 -2.02
CA MET A 100 0.65 2.60 -2.38
C MET A 100 0.93 3.93 -3.08
N GLY A 101 0.49 4.04 -4.33
CA GLY A 101 0.66 5.27 -5.12
C GLY A 101 2.10 5.58 -5.55
N ILE A 102 3.06 4.70 -5.28
CA ILE A 102 4.45 4.90 -5.69
C ILE A 102 4.69 4.25 -7.06
N SER A 103 5.10 5.04 -8.01
CA SER A 103 5.52 4.57 -9.33
C SER A 103 6.96 4.05 -9.30
N LYS A 104 7.26 3.08 -10.16
CA LYS A 104 8.62 2.56 -10.27
C LYS A 104 9.56 3.65 -10.83
N PRO A 105 10.72 3.92 -10.19
CA PRO A 105 11.73 4.80 -10.74
C PRO A 105 12.21 4.29 -12.11
N LYS A 106 12.56 5.22 -13.00
CA LYS A 106 13.19 4.84 -14.29
C LYS A 106 14.54 4.21 -14.02
N ASP A 107 14.84 3.15 -14.78
CA ASP A 107 16.16 2.52 -14.75
C ASP A 107 17.21 3.51 -15.27
N ALA A 108 18.39 3.51 -14.62
CA ALA A 108 19.49 4.36 -15.05
C ALA A 108 20.04 3.91 -16.44
N GLU A 109 20.37 4.88 -17.27
CA GLU A 109 21.02 4.60 -18.57
C GLU A 109 22.41 4.01 -18.34
N ARG A 110 22.74 2.97 -19.09
CA ARG A 110 24.05 2.33 -19.01
C ARG A 110 25.03 3.03 -19.97
N PRO A 111 26.12 3.66 -19.47
CA PRO A 111 27.18 4.15 -20.33
C PRO A 111 27.76 3.02 -21.20
N LYS A 112 28.23 3.32 -22.39
CA LYS A 112 28.76 2.31 -23.32
C LYS A 112 30.00 1.59 -22.80
N ASP A 113 30.75 2.25 -21.93
CA ASP A 113 32.08 1.87 -21.43
C ASP A 113 32.10 1.55 -19.92
N PHE A 114 30.92 1.35 -19.29
CA PHE A 114 30.89 1.02 -17.87
C PHE A 114 31.45 -0.38 -17.58
N VAL A 115 32.12 -0.51 -16.43
CA VAL A 115 32.75 -1.75 -16.00
C VAL A 115 31.83 -2.53 -15.07
N SER A 116 31.40 -3.72 -15.46
CA SER A 116 30.43 -4.54 -14.69
C SER A 116 30.91 -4.92 -13.27
N SER A 117 32.22 -4.99 -13.04
CA SER A 117 32.81 -5.24 -11.72
C SER A 117 32.85 -4.00 -10.82
N ASN A 118 32.68 -2.80 -11.39
CA ASN A 118 32.63 -1.54 -10.67
C ASN A 118 31.63 -0.58 -11.34
N PRO A 119 30.31 -0.91 -11.33
CA PRO A 119 29.30 -0.07 -11.94
C PRO A 119 29.06 1.19 -11.11
N PRO A 120 28.60 2.29 -11.71
CA PRO A 120 28.07 3.43 -10.97
C PRO A 120 26.97 3.01 -10.00
N ASP A 121 26.91 3.64 -8.83
CA ASP A 121 25.98 3.28 -7.74
C ASP A 121 24.53 3.21 -8.23
N GLU A 122 24.08 4.15 -9.05
CA GLU A 122 22.72 4.18 -9.57
C GLU A 122 22.38 2.96 -10.44
N ILE A 123 23.31 2.52 -11.27
CA ILE A 123 23.15 1.32 -12.10
C ILE A 123 23.22 0.05 -11.23
N ALA A 124 24.05 0.08 -10.19
CA ALA A 124 24.16 -0.99 -9.21
C ALA A 124 22.90 -1.14 -8.31
N GLY A 125 21.93 -0.24 -8.43
CA GLY A 125 20.74 -0.22 -7.56
C GLY A 125 21.04 0.30 -6.16
N ILE A 126 22.01 1.21 -6.05
CA ILE A 126 22.42 1.89 -4.82
C ILE A 126 22.03 3.36 -4.96
N THR A 127 20.81 3.69 -4.58
CA THR A 127 20.22 5.01 -4.75
C THR A 127 19.64 5.56 -3.44
N PRO A 128 20.40 5.56 -2.32
CA PRO A 128 19.89 5.93 -1.00
C PRO A 128 19.46 7.40 -0.89
N TRP A 129 19.79 8.23 -1.88
CA TRP A 129 19.38 9.64 -1.96
C TRP A 129 17.97 9.84 -2.52
N ARG A 130 17.38 8.83 -3.21
CA ARG A 130 16.00 8.90 -3.71
C ARG A 130 15.04 8.94 -2.54
N ALA A 131 13.94 9.67 -2.70
CA ALA A 131 12.87 9.73 -1.71
C ALA A 131 11.57 9.17 -2.30
N ALA A 132 10.77 8.47 -1.48
CA ALA A 132 9.54 7.83 -1.96
C ALA A 132 8.51 8.86 -2.45
N ASP A 133 8.48 10.05 -1.85
CA ASP A 133 7.58 11.14 -2.21
C ASP A 133 7.84 11.68 -3.63
N ASP A 134 9.07 11.56 -4.17
CA ASP A 134 9.38 11.95 -5.56
C ASP A 134 8.66 11.07 -6.61
N PHE A 135 8.21 9.87 -6.22
CA PHE A 135 7.58 8.89 -7.11
C PHE A 135 6.08 8.72 -6.86
N TYR A 136 5.50 9.57 -6.02
CA TYR A 136 4.10 9.47 -5.64
C TYR A 136 3.16 9.98 -6.72
N THR A 137 2.10 9.22 -6.97
CA THR A 137 1.00 9.58 -7.86
C THR A 137 -0.32 9.63 -7.08
N ALA A 138 -0.77 10.83 -6.76
CA ALA A 138 -1.94 11.07 -5.90
C ALA A 138 -3.27 10.49 -6.47
N SER A 139 -3.40 10.42 -7.81
CA SER A 139 -4.59 9.88 -8.49
C SER A 139 -4.62 8.35 -8.59
N SER A 140 -3.72 7.66 -7.91
CA SER A 140 -3.70 6.19 -7.91
C SER A 140 -4.96 5.61 -7.28
N SER A 141 -5.67 4.74 -8.00
CA SER A 141 -6.82 3.98 -7.46
C SER A 141 -6.46 3.13 -6.26
N GLN A 142 -5.19 2.70 -6.16
CA GLN A 142 -4.69 1.94 -5.02
C GLN A 142 -4.90 2.68 -3.69
N VAL A 143 -4.72 4.01 -3.66
CA VAL A 143 -4.93 4.82 -2.45
C VAL A 143 -6.37 4.71 -1.96
N GLU A 144 -7.34 4.74 -2.88
CA GLU A 144 -8.75 4.58 -2.54
C GLU A 144 -9.09 3.17 -2.06
N ASP A 145 -8.57 2.14 -2.71
CA ASP A 145 -8.82 0.74 -2.33
C ASP A 145 -8.31 0.44 -0.92
N TRP A 146 -7.10 0.91 -0.60
CA TRP A 146 -6.53 0.76 0.75
C TRP A 146 -7.31 1.56 1.80
N ARG A 147 -7.79 2.75 1.45
CA ARG A 147 -8.67 3.54 2.34
C ARG A 147 -9.99 2.82 2.60
N LYS A 148 -10.62 2.22 1.59
CA LYS A 148 -11.81 1.35 1.75
C LYS A 148 -11.56 0.18 2.70
N ALA A 149 -10.34 -0.36 2.71
CA ALA A 149 -9.95 -1.41 3.65
C ALA A 149 -9.68 -0.90 5.08
N GLY A 150 -9.74 0.41 5.32
CA GLY A 150 -9.59 1.05 6.64
C GLY A 150 -8.23 1.68 6.89
N PHE A 151 -7.31 1.64 5.95
CA PHE A 151 -6.02 2.29 6.10
C PHE A 151 -6.15 3.80 5.92
N THR A 152 -5.53 4.55 6.82
CA THR A 152 -5.49 6.00 6.80
C THR A 152 -4.08 6.55 6.66
N ILE A 153 -3.09 5.74 7.01
CA ILE A 153 -1.65 6.06 6.90
C ILE A 153 -0.92 4.86 6.33
N SER A 154 0.11 5.11 5.52
CA SER A 154 1.06 4.11 5.05
C SER A 154 2.47 4.66 5.04
N GLN A 155 3.45 3.90 5.54
CA GLN A 155 4.82 4.12 5.14
C GLN A 155 4.98 3.60 3.71
N VAL A 156 5.50 4.42 2.82
CA VAL A 156 5.74 4.06 1.42
C VAL A 156 7.23 4.09 1.11
N LEU A 157 7.65 3.20 0.21
CA LEU A 157 9.06 3.04 -0.18
C LEU A 157 9.20 2.96 -1.70
N PRO A 158 10.29 3.47 -2.29
CA PRO A 158 10.56 3.33 -3.70
C PRO A 158 10.99 1.89 -4.02
N ASP A 159 10.67 1.41 -5.23
CA ASP A 159 11.22 0.16 -5.75
C ASP A 159 12.66 0.35 -6.28
N GLY A 160 13.48 -0.69 -6.18
CA GLY A 160 14.86 -0.60 -6.66
C GLY A 160 15.74 -1.76 -6.22
N GLY A 161 17.06 -1.55 -6.36
CA GLY A 161 18.11 -2.50 -5.97
C GLY A 161 18.33 -2.58 -4.47
N MET A 162 19.58 -2.84 -4.06
CA MET A 162 19.91 -3.09 -2.64
C MET A 162 19.63 -1.91 -1.70
N LEU A 163 19.71 -0.67 -2.17
CA LEU A 163 19.39 0.56 -1.44
C LEU A 163 18.48 1.43 -2.32
N PRO A 164 17.18 1.14 -2.41
CA PRO A 164 16.28 1.80 -3.36
C PRO A 164 16.02 3.27 -3.02
N GLY A 165 16.15 3.67 -1.76
CA GLY A 165 15.93 5.04 -1.32
C GLY A 165 15.34 5.16 0.07
N LYS A 166 14.88 6.34 0.42
CA LYS A 166 14.28 6.68 1.70
C LYS A 166 12.76 6.55 1.63
N THR A 167 12.18 6.08 2.72
CA THR A 167 10.74 5.93 2.88
C THR A 167 10.08 7.23 3.32
N ALA A 168 8.79 7.36 3.05
CA ALA A 168 7.96 8.48 3.50
C ALA A 168 6.65 7.99 4.14
N ILE A 169 6.04 8.79 5.00
CA ILE A 169 4.73 8.47 5.62
C ILE A 169 3.66 9.27 4.90
N LEU A 170 2.80 8.54 4.20
CA LEU A 170 1.68 9.05 3.43
C LEU A 170 0.39 8.96 4.27
N VAL A 171 -0.40 10.04 4.34
CA VAL A 171 -1.79 10.00 4.82
C VAL A 171 -2.70 9.78 3.63
N LEU A 172 -3.59 8.79 3.70
CA LEU A 172 -4.49 8.42 2.61
C LEU A 172 -5.70 9.36 2.53
N GLY A 173 -5.44 10.65 2.44
CA GLY A 173 -6.42 11.72 2.34
C GLY A 173 -6.94 11.98 0.92
N ASP A 174 -7.29 13.24 0.62
CA ASP A 174 -7.76 13.64 -0.71
C ASP A 174 -6.61 13.55 -1.75
N PRO A 175 -6.82 12.87 -2.89
CA PRO A 175 -5.77 12.66 -3.89
C PRO A 175 -5.26 13.94 -4.58
N LYS A 176 -5.90 15.09 -4.36
CA LYS A 176 -5.50 16.39 -4.94
C LYS A 176 -4.41 17.12 -4.15
N THR A 177 -3.99 16.60 -3.03
CA THR A 177 -3.02 17.25 -2.14
C THR A 177 -1.79 16.37 -1.92
N ASN A 178 -0.66 17.02 -1.57
CA ASN A 178 0.51 16.29 -1.08
C ASN A 178 0.26 15.94 0.39
N ASN A 179 0.04 14.66 0.66
CA ASN A 179 -0.41 14.14 1.94
C ASN A 179 0.73 13.48 2.74
N PHE A 180 1.97 13.88 2.55
CA PHE A 180 3.07 13.34 3.32
C PHE A 180 3.14 13.97 4.72
N LEU A 181 3.04 13.13 5.74
CA LEU A 181 3.23 13.51 7.14
C LEU A 181 4.72 13.71 7.45
N ASN A 182 5.55 12.86 6.89
CA ASN A 182 7.00 12.90 7.06
C ASN A 182 7.69 12.24 5.86
N SER A 183 8.78 12.84 5.39
CA SER A 183 9.66 12.31 4.37
C SER A 183 10.97 11.85 5.01
N ASN A 184 11.73 10.98 4.33
CA ASN A 184 13.03 10.48 4.80
C ASN A 184 12.98 9.75 6.16
N VAL A 185 11.94 8.92 6.38
CA VAL A 185 11.66 8.26 7.66
C VAL A 185 12.66 7.15 7.96
N ALA A 186 12.86 6.24 7.02
CA ALA A 186 13.83 5.16 7.11
C ALA A 186 14.56 4.99 5.77
N LEU A 187 15.74 4.39 5.78
CA LEU A 187 16.41 3.95 4.57
C LEU A 187 15.95 2.55 4.23
N ALA A 188 15.36 2.35 3.05
CA ALA A 188 15.00 1.03 2.57
C ALA A 188 16.26 0.26 2.13
N ALA A 189 16.34 -1.01 2.50
CA ALA A 189 17.41 -1.91 2.11
C ALA A 189 16.87 -3.32 1.84
N ASN A 190 17.52 -4.05 0.95
CA ASN A 190 17.19 -5.44 0.67
C ASN A 190 18.41 -6.20 0.13
N PHE A 191 18.28 -7.52 -0.02
CA PHE A 191 19.34 -8.37 -0.57
C PHE A 191 19.25 -8.54 -2.09
N ARG A 192 18.51 -7.68 -2.81
CA ARG A 192 18.47 -7.73 -4.28
C ARG A 192 19.81 -7.34 -4.86
N SER A 193 20.39 -8.26 -5.63
CA SER A 193 21.61 -7.99 -6.38
C SER A 193 21.31 -7.42 -7.76
N SER A 194 22.26 -6.66 -8.31
CA SER A 194 22.17 -6.20 -9.69
C SER A 194 22.57 -7.32 -10.64
N ARG A 195 21.69 -7.63 -11.60
CA ARG A 195 21.93 -8.74 -12.55
C ARG A 195 23.13 -8.45 -13.45
N GLY A 196 24.11 -9.37 -13.45
CA GLY A 196 25.27 -9.33 -14.34
C GLY A 196 26.32 -8.30 -13.99
N MET A 197 26.27 -7.68 -12.79
CA MET A 197 27.25 -6.71 -12.31
C MET A 197 27.39 -6.75 -10.79
N TYR A 198 28.43 -6.15 -10.23
CA TYR A 198 28.62 -6.03 -8.79
C TYR A 198 27.64 -5.00 -8.17
N PRO A 199 27.01 -5.32 -7.02
CA PRO A 199 27.03 -6.59 -6.29
C PRO A 199 26.08 -7.63 -6.93
N ALA A 200 26.65 -8.73 -7.43
CA ALA A 200 25.90 -9.75 -8.19
C ALA A 200 25.34 -10.87 -7.31
N THR A 201 25.84 -10.99 -6.09
CA THR A 201 25.49 -12.05 -5.15
C THR A 201 25.08 -11.49 -3.80
N LEU A 202 24.41 -12.27 -3.00
CA LEU A 202 24.02 -11.89 -1.65
C LEU A 202 25.22 -11.55 -0.77
N ALA A 203 26.34 -12.30 -0.89
CA ALA A 203 27.60 -11.96 -0.22
C ALA A 203 28.16 -10.63 -0.71
N GLY A 204 28.09 -10.35 -2.02
CA GLY A 204 28.44 -9.06 -2.61
C GLY A 204 27.59 -7.91 -2.09
N VAL A 205 26.27 -8.10 -1.94
CA VAL A 205 25.37 -7.10 -1.33
C VAL A 205 25.77 -6.79 0.10
N MET A 206 26.07 -7.82 0.91
CA MET A 206 26.54 -7.63 2.29
C MET A 206 27.88 -6.88 2.35
N ALA A 207 28.82 -7.25 1.47
CA ALA A 207 30.12 -6.58 1.39
C ALA A 207 29.96 -5.10 0.99
N LYS A 208 29.12 -4.83 -0.03
CA LYS A 208 28.87 -3.46 -0.49
C LYS A 208 28.13 -2.62 0.57
N PHE A 209 27.20 -3.21 1.32
CA PHE A 209 26.53 -2.51 2.44
C PHE A 209 27.53 -2.10 3.51
N ARG A 210 28.46 -3.00 3.90
CA ARG A 210 29.56 -2.69 4.83
C ARG A 210 30.45 -1.57 4.30
N ASP A 211 30.86 -1.69 3.05
CA ASP A 211 31.73 -0.71 2.38
C ASP A 211 31.10 0.69 2.41
N VAL A 212 29.84 0.82 1.98
CA VAL A 212 29.12 2.09 2.00
C VAL A 212 28.97 2.64 3.43
N TYR A 213 28.63 1.79 4.40
CA TYR A 213 28.45 2.19 5.80
C TYR A 213 29.78 2.67 6.42
N GLN A 214 30.85 1.89 6.29
CA GLN A 214 32.14 2.17 6.88
C GLN A 214 32.81 3.39 6.23
N ASN A 215 32.76 3.51 4.90
CA ASN A 215 33.25 4.70 4.20
C ASN A 215 32.48 5.96 4.60
N THR A 216 31.18 5.87 4.86
CA THR A 216 30.41 7.01 5.38
C THR A 216 30.85 7.38 6.80
N ALA A 217 31.16 6.40 7.66
CA ALA A 217 31.71 6.67 8.99
C ALA A 217 33.03 7.40 8.91
N LEU A 218 33.96 6.97 8.02
CA LEU A 218 35.23 7.66 7.78
C LEU A 218 35.04 9.09 7.25
N ILE A 219 34.06 9.32 6.39
CA ILE A 219 33.71 10.67 5.91
C ILE A 219 33.26 11.56 7.07
N LEU A 220 32.40 11.06 7.97
CA LEU A 220 31.95 11.81 9.15
C LEU A 220 33.13 12.15 10.09
N ASP A 221 34.11 11.25 10.24
CA ASP A 221 35.32 11.51 11.01
C ASP A 221 36.17 12.56 10.32
N HIS A 222 36.35 12.48 9.00
CA HIS A 222 37.08 13.48 8.22
C HIS A 222 36.39 14.86 8.26
N GLU A 223 35.07 14.94 8.18
CA GLU A 223 34.33 16.21 8.32
C GLU A 223 34.57 16.85 9.71
N ARG A 224 34.55 16.04 10.77
CA ARG A 224 34.87 16.51 12.13
C ARG A 224 36.29 17.04 12.23
N LEU A 225 37.25 16.32 11.65
CA LEU A 225 38.67 16.74 11.62
C LEU A 225 38.84 18.04 10.82
N PHE A 226 38.21 18.12 9.64
CA PHE A 226 38.23 19.33 8.80
C PHE A 226 37.66 20.55 9.52
N ALA A 227 36.60 20.38 10.29
CA ALA A 227 35.96 21.47 11.05
C ALA A 227 36.83 21.95 12.24
N SER A 228 37.69 21.09 12.78
CA SER A 228 38.47 21.37 13.99
C SER A 228 39.94 21.64 13.74
N THR A 229 40.50 21.36 12.55
CA THR A 229 41.94 21.38 12.28
C THR A 229 42.23 22.17 10.99
N SER A 230 43.10 23.18 11.12
CA SER A 230 43.58 23.96 9.97
C SER A 230 44.50 23.13 9.07
N GLY A 231 44.43 23.33 7.76
CA GLY A 231 45.24 22.65 6.75
C GLY A 231 44.74 21.27 6.30
N VAL A 232 43.68 20.75 6.88
CA VAL A 232 43.02 19.53 6.41
C VAL A 232 42.24 19.83 5.13
N LYS A 233 42.36 18.96 4.12
CA LYS A 233 41.58 19.09 2.88
C LYS A 233 40.10 18.80 3.15
N ARG A 234 39.20 19.54 2.48
CA ARG A 234 37.76 19.30 2.55
C ARG A 234 37.47 17.89 2.03
N PRO A 235 36.68 17.08 2.77
CA PRO A 235 36.27 15.75 2.32
C PRO A 235 35.40 15.84 1.05
N GLN A 236 35.61 14.90 0.13
CA GLN A 236 34.73 14.71 -1.02
C GLN A 236 33.67 13.69 -0.62
N VAL A 237 32.40 14.08 -0.70
CA VAL A 237 31.28 13.27 -0.27
C VAL A 237 30.43 12.91 -1.50
N SER A 238 30.21 11.63 -1.74
CA SER A 238 29.30 11.17 -2.80
C SER A 238 27.84 11.29 -2.35
N PRO A 239 26.86 11.33 -3.29
CA PRO A 239 25.43 11.31 -2.95
C PRO A 239 25.04 10.11 -2.07
N THR A 240 25.65 8.94 -2.31
CA THR A 240 25.47 7.72 -1.51
C THR A 240 25.90 7.93 -0.05
N GLN A 241 27.09 8.46 0.16
CA GLN A 241 27.63 8.75 1.50
C GLN A 241 26.80 9.82 2.20
N GLU A 242 26.42 10.90 1.51
CA GLU A 242 25.58 11.95 2.10
C GLU A 242 24.26 11.39 2.60
N ALA A 243 23.60 10.55 1.78
CA ALA A 243 22.32 9.93 2.15
C ALA A 243 22.44 8.94 3.32
N MET A 244 23.62 8.30 3.50
CA MET A 244 23.85 7.31 4.56
C MET A 244 24.25 7.94 5.91
N LYS A 245 24.60 9.21 5.98
CA LYS A 245 25.07 9.86 7.22
C LYS A 245 24.11 9.69 8.38
N ALA A 246 22.81 9.91 8.16
CA ALA A 246 21.79 9.79 9.20
C ALA A 246 21.65 8.34 9.73
N VAL A 247 21.91 7.34 8.90
CA VAL A 247 21.92 5.92 9.30
C VAL A 247 23.14 5.62 10.17
N VAL A 248 24.32 6.06 9.74
CA VAL A 248 25.56 5.87 10.50
C VAL A 248 25.52 6.60 11.85
N GLN A 249 24.94 7.78 11.90
CA GLN A 249 24.70 8.56 13.12
C GLN A 249 23.56 8.01 13.99
N LYS A 250 22.89 6.91 13.57
CA LYS A 250 21.75 6.28 14.27
C LYS A 250 20.53 7.20 14.43
N GLN A 251 20.43 8.23 13.59
CA GLN A 251 19.28 9.13 13.54
C GLN A 251 18.15 8.57 12.68
N GLN A 252 18.49 7.77 11.67
CA GLN A 252 17.56 7.12 10.76
C GLN A 252 17.69 5.59 10.86
N ALA A 253 16.56 4.88 10.87
CA ALA A 253 16.53 3.42 10.83
C ALA A 253 16.73 2.88 9.40
N VAL A 254 17.14 1.62 9.31
CA VAL A 254 17.13 0.85 8.07
C VAL A 254 15.93 -0.07 8.09
N LEU A 255 15.02 0.12 7.13
CA LEU A 255 13.92 -0.80 6.84
C LEU A 255 14.46 -1.90 5.91
N PHE A 256 14.79 -3.05 6.48
CA PHE A 256 15.48 -4.12 5.76
C PHE A 256 14.50 -5.23 5.37
N THR A 257 14.31 -5.43 4.05
CA THR A 257 13.51 -6.52 3.52
C THR A 257 14.33 -7.82 3.57
N ALA A 258 13.81 -8.82 4.30
CA ALA A 258 14.44 -10.11 4.49
C ALA A 258 13.36 -11.22 4.45
N GLY A 259 13.17 -11.85 3.28
CA GLY A 259 12.10 -12.80 3.01
C GLY A 259 12.36 -14.21 3.54
N SER A 260 13.60 -14.60 3.74
CA SER A 260 13.97 -15.95 4.16
C SER A 260 14.70 -15.97 5.51
N GLU A 261 14.69 -17.12 6.18
CA GLU A 261 15.47 -17.35 7.41
C GLU A 261 16.92 -16.90 7.29
N LEU A 262 17.58 -17.25 6.18
CA LEU A 262 18.97 -16.87 5.95
C LEU A 262 19.15 -15.37 5.78
N GLU A 263 18.23 -14.69 5.11
CA GLU A 263 18.27 -13.23 4.97
C GLU A 263 18.04 -12.53 6.30
N ILE A 264 17.10 -13.02 7.11
CA ILE A 264 16.86 -12.51 8.47
C ILE A 264 18.13 -12.62 9.31
N ARG A 265 18.79 -13.80 9.33
CA ARG A 265 20.07 -14.00 10.04
C ARG A 265 21.13 -13.02 9.57
N ARG A 266 21.23 -12.76 8.27
CA ARG A 266 22.20 -11.85 7.65
C ARG A 266 21.91 -10.38 7.95
N ALA A 267 20.65 -9.96 7.90
CA ALA A 267 20.26 -8.60 8.26
C ALA A 267 20.58 -8.29 9.74
N ILE A 268 20.27 -9.25 10.63
CA ILE A 268 20.59 -9.13 12.06
C ILE A 268 22.12 -9.16 12.28
N ALA A 269 22.87 -9.98 11.54
CA ALA A 269 24.33 -10.00 11.64
C ALA A 269 24.95 -8.66 11.22
N LEU A 270 24.47 -8.06 10.11
CA LEU A 270 24.89 -6.71 9.69
C LEU A 270 24.55 -5.65 10.73
N GLN A 271 23.36 -5.72 11.31
CA GLN A 271 22.94 -4.80 12.37
C GLN A 271 23.83 -4.92 13.61
N LYS A 272 24.15 -6.15 14.04
CA LYS A 272 25.05 -6.37 15.20
C LYS A 272 26.48 -5.87 14.93
N GLU A 273 26.97 -6.05 13.72
CA GLU A 273 28.32 -5.63 13.30
C GLU A 273 28.43 -4.10 13.18
N LEU A 274 27.46 -3.45 12.54
CA LEU A 274 27.53 -2.04 12.17
C LEU A 274 26.79 -1.12 13.14
N GLY A 275 25.87 -1.65 13.93
CA GLY A 275 25.18 -0.95 15.02
C GLY A 275 24.07 0.01 14.57
N PHE A 276 23.53 -0.10 13.35
CA PHE A 276 22.41 0.71 12.89
C PHE A 276 21.08 0.28 13.53
N LYS A 277 20.06 1.16 13.51
CA LYS A 277 18.69 0.82 13.92
C LYS A 277 18.03 -0.02 12.83
N LEU A 278 17.57 -1.21 13.16
CA LEU A 278 16.98 -2.17 12.23
C LEU A 278 15.47 -2.26 12.42
N ILE A 279 14.72 -2.22 11.32
CA ILE A 279 13.33 -2.66 11.19
C ILE A 279 13.32 -3.76 10.14
N LEU A 280 12.79 -4.93 10.48
CA LEU A 280 12.69 -6.06 9.55
C LEU A 280 11.34 -6.02 8.84
N THR A 281 11.33 -6.26 7.51
CA THR A 281 10.10 -6.38 6.74
C THR A 281 10.15 -7.51 5.73
N GLY A 282 8.95 -7.94 5.25
CA GLY A 282 8.81 -8.96 4.22
C GLY A 282 9.13 -10.38 4.68
N LEU A 283 9.12 -10.65 5.99
CA LEU A 283 9.51 -11.94 6.57
C LEU A 283 8.56 -13.06 6.16
N GLU A 284 9.17 -14.21 5.84
CA GLU A 284 8.48 -15.49 5.58
C GLU A 284 9.23 -16.62 6.31
N ASN A 285 8.51 -17.62 6.83
CA ASN A 285 9.06 -18.83 7.45
C ASN A 285 10.15 -18.52 8.51
N TYR A 286 9.81 -17.69 9.50
CA TYR A 286 10.76 -17.19 10.51
C TYR A 286 10.67 -17.87 11.87
N GLU A 287 9.89 -18.93 12.00
CA GLU A 287 9.66 -19.66 13.27
C GLU A 287 10.95 -20.18 13.88
N THR A 288 11.90 -20.64 13.08
CA THR A 288 13.21 -21.16 13.53
C THR A 288 14.16 -20.05 14.01
N VAL A 289 13.87 -18.79 13.69
CA VAL A 289 14.70 -17.62 14.03
C VAL A 289 13.99 -16.64 14.95
N ILE A 290 12.85 -17.02 15.53
CA ILE A 290 12.05 -16.12 16.39
C ILE A 290 12.85 -15.58 17.57
N ASP A 291 13.66 -16.42 18.21
CA ASP A 291 14.50 -16.02 19.35
C ASP A 291 15.63 -15.06 18.92
N LEU A 292 16.16 -15.26 17.70
CA LEU A 292 17.15 -14.35 17.14
C LEU A 292 16.55 -12.98 16.85
N ILE A 293 15.34 -12.93 16.27
CA ILE A 293 14.60 -11.68 16.04
C ILE A 293 14.36 -10.99 17.39
N LYS A 294 13.82 -11.71 18.38
CA LYS A 294 13.58 -11.18 19.72
C LYS A 294 14.86 -10.61 20.34
N SER A 295 15.97 -11.35 20.28
CA SER A 295 17.24 -10.92 20.87
C SER A 295 17.88 -9.71 20.15
N SER A 296 17.53 -9.49 18.88
CA SER A 296 17.99 -8.32 18.11
C SER A 296 17.31 -7.02 18.54
N GLY A 297 16.13 -7.12 19.16
CA GLY A 297 15.28 -5.97 19.50
C GLY A 297 14.66 -5.26 18.29
N ALA A 298 14.83 -5.81 17.08
CA ALA A 298 14.27 -5.22 15.87
C ALA A 298 12.75 -5.40 15.83
N PRO A 299 11.96 -4.35 15.61
CA PRO A 299 10.54 -4.48 15.28
C PRO A 299 10.37 -5.10 13.90
N VAL A 300 9.20 -5.70 13.68
CA VAL A 300 8.91 -6.51 12.49
C VAL A 300 7.66 -6.00 11.79
N LEU A 301 7.69 -5.97 10.46
CA LEU A 301 6.53 -5.74 9.60
C LEU A 301 6.26 -7.00 8.79
N ILE A 302 5.22 -7.74 9.14
CA ILE A 302 4.88 -8.98 8.43
C ILE A 302 3.88 -8.73 7.32
N LYS A 303 3.93 -9.54 6.28
CA LYS A 303 3.01 -9.42 5.14
C LYS A 303 1.56 -9.63 5.57
N LEU A 304 0.69 -8.70 5.15
CA LEU A 304 -0.77 -8.83 5.32
C LEU A 304 -1.36 -9.68 4.18
N GLN A 305 -0.73 -10.83 3.96
CA GLN A 305 -1.09 -11.78 2.92
C GLN A 305 -0.85 -13.20 3.46
N LEU A 306 -1.72 -14.12 3.10
CA LEU A 306 -1.55 -15.54 3.39
C LEU A 306 -1.35 -16.32 2.09
N PRO A 307 -0.67 -17.48 2.14
CA PRO A 307 -0.55 -18.35 0.99
C PRO A 307 -1.93 -18.77 0.45
N ASP A 308 -2.03 -19.00 -0.87
CA ASP A 308 -3.28 -19.42 -1.51
C ASP A 308 -3.59 -20.89 -1.13
N GLU A 309 -4.76 -21.10 -0.56
CA GLU A 309 -5.26 -22.43 -0.18
C GLU A 309 -5.50 -23.35 -1.39
N LYS A 310 -5.62 -22.79 -2.60
CA LYS A 310 -5.82 -23.60 -3.82
C LYS A 310 -4.70 -24.60 -4.03
N SER A 311 -3.46 -24.26 -3.70
CA SER A 311 -2.32 -25.17 -3.80
C SER A 311 -2.45 -26.41 -2.93
N ILE A 312 -3.18 -26.31 -1.80
CA ILE A 312 -3.47 -27.42 -0.88
C ILE A 312 -4.69 -28.21 -1.37
N LYS A 313 -5.76 -27.51 -1.78
CA LYS A 313 -7.02 -28.12 -2.26
C LYS A 313 -6.87 -28.87 -3.58
N ALA A 314 -5.95 -28.44 -4.44
CA ALA A 314 -5.68 -29.08 -5.73
C ALA A 314 -4.86 -30.36 -5.65
N GLN A 315 -4.38 -30.77 -4.46
CA GLN A 315 -3.57 -31.97 -4.30
C GLN A 315 -4.41 -33.25 -4.50
N LYS A 316 -4.03 -34.04 -5.50
CA LYS A 316 -4.65 -35.36 -5.70
C LYS A 316 -4.17 -36.30 -4.61
N THR A 317 -5.10 -37.00 -3.96
CA THR A 317 -4.78 -37.95 -2.88
C THR A 317 -4.66 -39.40 -3.37
N GLU A 318 -5.24 -39.73 -4.53
CA GLU A 318 -5.26 -41.06 -5.11
C GLU A 318 -4.27 -41.22 -6.26
N GLY A 319 -3.62 -42.35 -6.36
CA GLY A 319 -2.70 -42.68 -7.45
C GLY A 319 -1.35 -41.97 -7.40
N VAL A 320 -0.99 -41.32 -6.29
CA VAL A 320 0.29 -40.60 -6.14
C VAL A 320 1.35 -41.41 -5.42
N THR A 321 2.61 -41.19 -5.77
CA THR A 321 3.75 -41.88 -5.14
C THR A 321 3.96 -41.42 -3.69
N GLU A 322 4.65 -42.21 -2.87
CA GLU A 322 5.01 -41.83 -1.51
C GLU A 322 5.84 -40.53 -1.45
N ALA A 323 6.75 -40.33 -2.43
CA ALA A 323 7.50 -39.07 -2.55
C ALA A 323 6.58 -37.86 -2.76
N THR A 324 5.54 -37.99 -3.58
CA THR A 324 4.53 -36.93 -3.81
C THR A 324 3.70 -36.69 -2.57
N LYS A 325 3.29 -37.73 -1.86
CA LYS A 325 2.59 -37.59 -0.56
C LYS A 325 3.44 -36.83 0.47
N ALA A 326 4.72 -37.18 0.58
CA ALA A 326 5.66 -36.49 1.47
C ALA A 326 5.87 -35.03 1.07
N GLN A 327 5.86 -34.71 -0.22
CA GLN A 327 5.92 -33.34 -0.71
C GLN A 327 4.63 -32.56 -0.32
N TYR A 328 3.47 -33.17 -0.52
CA TYR A 328 2.19 -32.57 -0.14
C TYR A 328 2.09 -32.31 1.37
N ALA A 329 2.57 -33.24 2.20
CA ALA A 329 2.63 -33.06 3.65
C ALA A 329 3.48 -31.82 4.03
N ARG A 330 4.65 -31.65 3.41
CA ARG A 330 5.51 -30.48 3.65
C ARG A 330 4.84 -29.16 3.22
N VAL A 331 4.19 -29.14 2.05
CA VAL A 331 3.46 -27.95 1.56
C VAL A 331 2.32 -27.59 2.52
N LYS A 332 1.59 -28.60 3.00
CA LYS A 332 0.52 -28.42 3.98
C LYS A 332 1.06 -27.88 5.31
N GLU A 333 2.13 -28.44 5.83
CA GLU A 333 2.78 -27.99 7.05
C GLU A 333 3.27 -26.55 6.95
N ALA A 334 3.92 -26.19 5.83
CA ALA A 334 4.34 -24.81 5.55
C ALA A 334 3.15 -23.84 5.49
N TYR A 335 2.04 -24.26 4.89
CA TYR A 335 0.81 -23.46 4.86
C TYR A 335 0.24 -23.25 6.28
N GLU A 336 0.09 -24.30 7.06
CA GLU A 336 -0.42 -24.22 8.44
C GLU A 336 0.49 -23.37 9.34
N THR A 337 1.80 -23.43 9.13
CA THR A 337 2.78 -22.59 9.82
C THR A 337 2.59 -21.13 9.44
N ALA A 338 2.43 -20.83 8.15
CA ALA A 338 2.20 -19.47 7.67
C ALA A 338 0.94 -18.83 8.26
N LEU A 339 -0.14 -19.62 8.48
CA LEU A 339 -1.35 -19.13 9.13
C LEU A 339 -1.12 -18.67 10.60
N LYS A 340 -0.14 -19.24 11.28
CA LYS A 340 0.15 -19.01 12.71
C LYS A 340 1.25 -17.97 12.94
N GLN A 341 1.90 -17.47 11.91
CA GLN A 341 3.08 -16.60 12.04
C GLN A 341 2.82 -15.34 12.87
N ALA A 342 1.70 -14.64 12.67
CA ALA A 342 1.36 -13.45 13.47
C ALA A 342 1.17 -13.79 14.97
N ALA A 343 0.56 -14.93 15.27
CA ALA A 343 0.40 -15.41 16.64
C ALA A 343 1.74 -15.78 17.31
N LEU A 344 2.72 -16.25 16.54
CA LEU A 344 4.06 -16.53 17.06
C LEU A 344 4.77 -15.25 17.51
N LEU A 345 4.65 -14.15 16.76
CA LEU A 345 5.22 -12.85 17.14
C LEU A 345 4.57 -12.31 18.41
N GLU A 346 3.23 -12.39 18.51
CA GLU A 346 2.51 -12.02 19.73
C GLU A 346 3.00 -12.83 20.92
N LYS A 347 3.06 -14.16 20.80
CA LYS A 347 3.53 -15.07 21.86
C LYS A 347 4.97 -14.78 22.28
N ALA A 348 5.84 -14.46 21.33
CA ALA A 348 7.23 -14.09 21.59
C ALA A 348 7.37 -12.70 22.23
N GLY A 349 6.32 -11.87 22.23
CA GLY A 349 6.36 -10.48 22.70
C GLY A 349 7.19 -9.56 21.81
N ILE A 350 7.27 -9.86 20.50
CA ILE A 350 7.99 -9.04 19.52
C ILE A 350 7.05 -7.93 19.06
N LEU A 351 7.54 -6.69 19.01
CA LEU A 351 6.80 -5.57 18.45
C LEU A 351 6.64 -5.76 16.94
N PHE A 352 5.40 -5.91 16.46
CA PHE A 352 5.15 -6.09 15.04
C PHE A 352 3.96 -5.25 14.54
N GLY A 353 3.99 -4.96 13.25
CA GLY A 353 2.93 -4.36 12.47
C GLY A 353 2.74 -5.11 11.15
N PHE A 354 1.84 -4.62 10.30
CA PHE A 354 1.58 -5.23 9.00
C PHE A 354 2.19 -4.43 7.86
N SER A 355 2.81 -5.16 6.93
CA SER A 355 3.21 -4.71 5.61
C SER A 355 2.06 -4.92 4.62
N THR A 356 1.81 -3.94 3.77
CA THR A 356 0.84 -4.04 2.67
C THR A 356 1.51 -4.34 1.33
N ALA A 357 2.84 -4.51 1.33
CA ALA A 357 3.56 -4.96 0.15
C ALA A 357 3.03 -6.35 -0.29
N ASP A 358 2.78 -6.52 -1.57
CA ASP A 358 2.23 -7.73 -2.19
C ASP A 358 0.80 -8.12 -1.74
N ALA A 359 0.19 -7.39 -0.80
CA ALA A 359 -1.16 -7.66 -0.32
C ALA A 359 -2.23 -6.98 -1.21
N LYS A 360 -3.45 -7.51 -1.17
CA LYS A 360 -4.61 -6.93 -1.84
C LYS A 360 -5.55 -6.31 -0.81
N ALA A 361 -5.93 -5.06 -1.02
CA ALA A 361 -6.83 -4.34 -0.14
C ALA A 361 -8.17 -5.08 0.11
N SER A 362 -8.70 -5.74 -0.93
CA SER A 362 -9.95 -6.52 -0.85
C SER A 362 -9.86 -7.78 0.04
N GLU A 363 -8.66 -8.30 0.29
CA GLU A 363 -8.44 -9.54 1.05
C GLU A 363 -8.08 -9.27 2.53
N VAL A 364 -7.79 -8.02 2.91
CA VAL A 364 -7.31 -7.63 4.24
C VAL A 364 -8.15 -8.19 5.38
N HIS A 365 -9.46 -7.94 5.34
CA HIS A 365 -10.36 -8.36 6.43
C HIS A 365 -10.44 -9.88 6.55
N GLN A 366 -10.42 -10.60 5.42
CA GLN A 366 -10.43 -12.07 5.43
C GLN A 366 -9.10 -12.62 5.94
N THR A 367 -7.98 -12.04 5.52
CA THR A 367 -6.63 -12.39 5.99
C THR A 367 -6.53 -12.25 7.51
N LEU A 368 -6.96 -11.10 8.06
CA LEU A 368 -6.95 -10.85 9.51
C LEU A 368 -7.83 -11.85 10.27
N LYS A 369 -9.04 -12.15 9.78
CA LYS A 369 -9.91 -13.16 10.39
C LYS A 369 -9.25 -14.53 10.41
N THR A 370 -8.58 -14.91 9.32
CA THR A 370 -7.87 -16.18 9.24
C THR A 370 -6.69 -16.22 10.22
N MET A 371 -5.91 -15.15 10.35
CA MET A 371 -4.84 -15.06 11.35
C MET A 371 -5.39 -15.16 12.78
N ILE A 372 -6.52 -14.51 13.06
CA ILE A 372 -7.18 -14.58 14.38
C ILE A 372 -7.71 -16.01 14.66
N ALA A 373 -8.33 -16.66 13.69
CA ALA A 373 -8.76 -18.06 13.82
C ALA A 373 -7.60 -19.02 14.07
N ASN A 374 -6.36 -18.63 13.69
CA ASN A 374 -5.13 -19.41 13.89
C ASN A 374 -4.27 -18.91 15.07
N GLY A 375 -4.88 -18.20 16.03
CA GLY A 375 -4.28 -17.94 17.33
C GLY A 375 -3.79 -16.51 17.58
N LEU A 376 -3.90 -15.60 16.62
CA LEU A 376 -3.65 -14.18 16.86
C LEU A 376 -4.80 -13.59 17.69
N SER A 377 -4.54 -12.88 18.78
CA SER A 377 -5.61 -12.21 19.51
C SER A 377 -6.15 -11.00 18.76
N GLN A 378 -7.45 -10.71 18.90
CA GLN A 378 -8.07 -9.52 18.29
C GLN A 378 -7.39 -8.23 18.76
N LYS A 379 -6.97 -8.20 20.02
CA LYS A 379 -6.22 -7.08 20.61
C LYS A 379 -4.87 -6.88 19.91
N ALA A 380 -4.11 -7.95 19.71
CA ALA A 380 -2.82 -7.88 19.01
C ALA A 380 -3.00 -7.53 17.51
N ALA A 381 -4.04 -8.07 16.87
CA ALA A 381 -4.38 -7.71 15.48
C ALA A 381 -4.67 -6.21 15.35
N LEU A 382 -5.48 -5.64 16.26
CA LEU A 382 -5.76 -4.21 16.26
C LEU A 382 -4.52 -3.38 16.62
N ALA A 383 -3.70 -3.84 17.57
CA ALA A 383 -2.44 -3.18 17.91
C ALA A 383 -1.47 -3.15 16.72
N ALA A 384 -1.36 -4.27 15.99
CA ALA A 384 -0.51 -4.38 14.79
C ALA A 384 -1.02 -3.54 13.60
N LEU A 385 -2.28 -3.12 13.63
CA LEU A 385 -2.87 -2.20 12.64
C LEU A 385 -2.83 -0.72 13.07
N THR A 386 -2.55 -0.40 14.34
CA THR A 386 -2.72 0.95 14.88
C THR A 386 -1.52 1.41 15.71
N THR A 387 -1.45 1.04 16.98
CA THR A 387 -0.45 1.55 17.92
C THR A 387 0.98 1.03 17.67
N ASN A 388 1.11 -0.23 17.24
CA ASN A 388 2.42 -0.79 16.97
C ASN A 388 3.10 -0.12 15.76
N PRO A 389 2.48 -0.06 14.56
CA PRO A 389 3.09 0.65 13.44
C PRO A 389 3.28 2.14 13.75
N ALA A 390 2.38 2.80 14.51
CA ALA A 390 2.60 4.17 14.95
C ALA A 390 3.89 4.30 15.77
N THR A 391 4.20 3.33 16.62
CA THR A 391 5.44 3.28 17.41
C THR A 391 6.66 3.00 16.51
N ILE A 392 6.58 2.01 15.63
CA ILE A 392 7.65 1.63 14.70
C ILE A 392 8.04 2.80 13.79
N LEU A 393 7.05 3.55 13.31
CA LEU A 393 7.22 4.70 12.42
C LEU A 393 7.55 6.02 13.16
N GLY A 394 7.52 6.02 14.50
CA GLY A 394 7.80 7.21 15.30
C GLY A 394 6.69 8.27 15.28
N ILE A 395 5.44 7.89 14.93
CA ILE A 395 4.29 8.80 14.84
C ILE A 395 3.25 8.60 15.96
N SER A 396 3.58 7.85 17.01
CA SER A 396 2.67 7.55 18.12
C SER A 396 2.16 8.78 18.88
N LYS A 397 2.85 9.93 18.75
CA LYS A 397 2.41 11.22 19.33
C LYS A 397 1.31 11.90 18.53
N VAL A 398 1.05 11.46 17.30
CA VAL A 398 0.10 12.12 16.39
C VAL A 398 -0.93 11.16 15.81
N SER A 399 -0.72 9.84 15.88
CA SER A 399 -1.64 8.83 15.33
C SER A 399 -1.54 7.49 16.06
N GLY A 400 -2.51 6.60 15.82
CA GLY A 400 -2.58 5.24 16.38
C GLY A 400 -3.60 5.08 17.50
N THR A 401 -4.14 6.18 18.05
CA THR A 401 -5.22 6.20 19.06
C THR A 401 -6.24 7.28 18.75
N LEU A 402 -7.44 7.19 19.39
CA LEU A 402 -8.49 8.22 19.31
C LEU A 402 -8.48 9.10 20.57
N GLU A 403 -7.44 9.88 20.72
CA GLU A 403 -7.27 10.77 21.86
C GLU A 403 -7.24 12.23 21.40
N LYS A 404 -7.55 13.14 22.35
CA LYS A 404 -7.46 14.58 22.09
C LYS A 404 -6.03 14.98 21.66
N GLY A 405 -5.92 15.74 20.59
CA GLY A 405 -4.66 16.21 20.02
C GLY A 405 -4.11 15.31 18.92
N MET A 406 -4.65 14.09 18.74
CA MET A 406 -4.27 13.20 17.63
C MET A 406 -4.87 13.67 16.31
N LEU A 407 -4.25 13.28 15.21
CA LEU A 407 -4.84 13.40 13.88
C LEU A 407 -6.16 12.64 13.82
N ALA A 408 -7.16 13.23 13.19
CA ALA A 408 -8.47 12.63 13.01
C ALA A 408 -8.43 11.55 11.92
N ASN A 409 -7.61 10.53 12.15
CA ASN A 409 -7.51 9.35 11.30
C ASN A 409 -8.25 8.20 11.97
N LEU A 410 -9.47 7.91 11.50
CA LEU A 410 -10.35 6.92 12.13
C LEU A 410 -11.26 6.23 11.11
N ILE A 411 -11.79 5.09 11.51
CA ILE A 411 -12.78 4.33 10.75
C ILE A 411 -14.06 4.17 11.55
N LEU A 412 -15.19 4.14 10.85
CA LEU A 412 -16.51 3.79 11.40
C LEU A 412 -17.00 2.53 10.72
N SER A 413 -17.17 1.46 11.49
CA SER A 413 -17.64 0.16 11.01
C SER A 413 -19.07 -0.13 11.46
N THR A 414 -19.74 -1.04 10.74
CA THR A 414 -21.13 -1.44 11.01
C THR A 414 -21.28 -2.37 12.22
N ASP A 415 -20.19 -3.01 12.64
CA ASP A 415 -20.11 -3.87 13.83
C ASP A 415 -18.66 -3.83 14.35
N THR A 416 -18.38 -4.57 15.42
CA THR A 416 -17.02 -4.76 15.93
C THR A 416 -16.13 -5.37 14.86
N LEU A 417 -14.89 -4.88 14.75
CA LEU A 417 -13.91 -5.38 13.77
C LEU A 417 -13.71 -6.89 13.93
N PHE A 418 -13.37 -7.52 12.81
CA PHE A 418 -13.09 -8.96 12.68
C PHE A 418 -14.31 -9.89 12.75
N LYS A 419 -15.55 -9.39 12.92
CA LYS A 419 -16.75 -10.18 12.66
C LYS A 419 -16.98 -10.39 11.16
N GLU A 420 -17.73 -11.45 10.81
CA GLU A 420 -17.91 -11.90 9.43
C GLU A 420 -18.52 -10.83 8.51
N GLU A 421 -19.52 -10.11 8.98
CA GLU A 421 -20.29 -9.17 8.19
C GLU A 421 -19.90 -7.69 8.39
N THR A 422 -18.85 -7.44 9.16
CA THR A 422 -18.41 -6.08 9.42
C THR A 422 -17.92 -5.41 8.15
N GLN A 423 -18.44 -4.22 7.88
CA GLN A 423 -18.04 -3.37 6.77
C GLN A 423 -17.64 -1.99 7.29
N ILE A 424 -16.67 -1.36 6.64
CA ILE A 424 -16.30 0.02 6.93
C ILE A 424 -17.26 0.93 6.18
N LYS A 425 -17.96 1.80 6.90
CA LYS A 425 -18.94 2.74 6.36
C LYS A 425 -18.34 4.12 6.09
N HIS A 426 -17.53 4.59 7.02
CA HIS A 426 -16.85 5.88 6.88
C HIS A 426 -15.39 5.73 7.23
N VAL A 427 -14.55 6.45 6.52
CA VAL A 427 -13.14 6.65 6.86
C VAL A 427 -12.90 8.14 6.98
N VAL A 428 -12.27 8.55 8.07
CA VAL A 428 -11.79 9.92 8.24
C VAL A 428 -10.28 9.88 8.12
N ALA A 429 -9.74 10.60 7.17
CA ALA A 429 -8.30 10.72 6.95
C ALA A 429 -7.97 12.15 6.50
N ASP A 430 -6.93 12.73 7.05
CA ASP A 430 -6.51 14.10 6.75
C ASP A 430 -7.65 15.14 6.90
N GLY A 431 -8.57 14.88 7.84
CA GLY A 431 -9.75 15.72 8.09
C GLY A 431 -10.87 15.63 7.06
N TYR A 432 -10.75 14.73 6.07
CA TYR A 432 -11.82 14.42 5.12
C TYR A 432 -12.60 13.20 5.57
N VAL A 433 -13.91 13.23 5.29
CA VAL A 433 -14.79 12.08 5.49
C VAL A 433 -15.04 11.44 4.13
N PHE A 434 -14.77 10.14 4.05
CA PHE A 434 -15.02 9.30 2.88
C PHE A 434 -16.12 8.32 3.24
N ASP A 435 -17.20 8.33 2.45
CA ASP A 435 -18.40 7.52 2.66
C ASP A 435 -18.39 6.33 1.71
N TYR A 436 -18.67 5.14 2.23
CA TYR A 436 -18.74 3.91 1.45
C TYR A 436 -20.10 3.24 1.59
N GLU A 437 -20.60 2.71 0.48
CA GLU A 437 -21.85 1.97 0.45
C GLU A 437 -21.73 0.63 1.17
N ILE A 438 -22.69 0.34 2.05
CA ILE A 438 -22.79 -0.94 2.75
C ILE A 438 -23.54 -1.92 1.87
N LYS A 439 -22.87 -2.99 1.44
CA LYS A 439 -23.47 -4.07 0.68
C LYS A 439 -24.34 -4.93 1.62
N LYS A 440 -25.66 -4.90 1.47
CA LYS A 440 -26.55 -5.84 2.14
C LYS A 440 -26.36 -7.22 1.50
N LYS A 441 -25.82 -8.19 2.25
CA LYS A 441 -25.89 -9.59 1.81
C LYS A 441 -27.36 -10.00 1.78
N SER A 442 -27.86 -10.45 0.63
CA SER A 442 -29.15 -11.15 0.58
C SER A 442 -29.02 -12.40 1.45
N LYS A 443 -29.87 -12.51 2.50
CA LYS A 443 -29.99 -13.75 3.28
C LYS A 443 -30.35 -14.87 2.32
N LYS A 444 -29.52 -15.88 2.17
CA LYS A 444 -29.94 -17.18 1.65
C LYS A 444 -30.86 -17.81 2.70
N THR A 445 -32.12 -17.46 2.67
CA THR A 445 -33.18 -18.25 3.30
C THR A 445 -33.41 -19.48 2.42
N GLY A 446 -32.87 -20.62 2.87
CA GLY A 446 -33.35 -21.89 2.37
C GLY A 446 -34.75 -22.11 2.89
N THR A 447 -35.74 -22.04 2.02
CA THR A 447 -37.02 -22.80 2.09
C THR A 447 -37.66 -22.70 0.70
N ALA A 448 -38.07 -23.84 0.21
CA ALA A 448 -38.87 -23.99 -1.01
C ALA A 448 -40.26 -23.37 -0.82
N ASP A 449 -40.84 -23.00 -1.94
CA ASP A 449 -42.22 -22.66 -2.24
C ASP A 449 -42.62 -21.18 -2.30
N GLY A 450 -43.17 -20.83 -3.46
CA GLY A 450 -44.18 -19.80 -3.61
C GLY A 450 -43.75 -18.53 -4.32
N LYS A 451 -44.11 -18.45 -5.59
CA LYS A 451 -44.42 -17.26 -6.41
C LYS A 451 -44.30 -15.92 -5.68
N SER A 452 -43.44 -15.05 -6.17
CA SER A 452 -43.64 -13.62 -6.06
C SER A 452 -42.93 -12.87 -7.18
N GLU A 453 -43.66 -12.07 -7.87
CA GLU A 453 -43.25 -11.02 -8.79
C GLU A 453 -42.31 -10.06 -8.07
N ASN A 454 -41.15 -9.75 -8.67
CA ASN A 454 -40.56 -8.44 -8.48
C ASN A 454 -39.56 -8.10 -9.60
N SER A 455 -39.88 -7.05 -10.28
CA SER A 455 -39.06 -6.31 -11.21
C SER A 455 -37.82 -5.79 -10.51
N SER A 456 -36.68 -6.47 -10.68
CA SER A 456 -35.35 -5.89 -10.54
C SER A 456 -34.68 -6.00 -11.90
N ASN A 457 -34.20 -4.86 -12.43
CA ASN A 457 -33.41 -4.79 -13.66
C ASN A 457 -32.16 -5.69 -13.50
N ALA A 458 -32.33 -6.97 -13.82
CA ALA A 458 -31.20 -7.88 -13.95
C ALA A 458 -30.39 -7.42 -15.17
N ILE A 459 -29.14 -7.08 -14.94
CA ILE A 459 -28.21 -6.75 -16.03
C ILE A 459 -27.99 -8.05 -16.81
N THR A 460 -28.55 -8.11 -18.03
CA THR A 460 -28.30 -9.21 -18.94
C THR A 460 -26.95 -9.02 -19.57
N VAL A 461 -26.01 -9.92 -19.27
CA VAL A 461 -24.64 -9.90 -19.83
C VAL A 461 -24.47 -10.93 -20.94
N GLU A 462 -25.40 -11.87 -21.00
CA GLU A 462 -25.43 -12.94 -22.01
C GLU A 462 -25.75 -12.36 -23.40
N GLY A 463 -24.93 -12.74 -24.38
CA GLY A 463 -25.06 -12.25 -25.75
C GLY A 463 -23.71 -12.10 -26.43
N VAL A 464 -23.72 -11.41 -27.57
CA VAL A 464 -22.54 -11.09 -28.35
C VAL A 464 -22.23 -9.61 -28.16
N TRP A 465 -21.00 -9.34 -27.73
CA TRP A 465 -20.44 -8.00 -27.53
C TRP A 465 -19.35 -7.76 -28.55
N GLU A 466 -19.42 -6.70 -29.32
CA GLU A 466 -18.33 -6.23 -30.15
C GLU A 466 -17.43 -5.29 -29.32
N TYR A 467 -16.13 -5.56 -29.29
CA TYR A 467 -15.21 -4.77 -28.48
C TYR A 467 -14.05 -4.19 -29.30
N THR A 468 -13.50 -3.07 -28.80
CA THR A 468 -12.27 -2.45 -29.29
C THR A 468 -11.36 -2.07 -28.12
N SER A 469 -10.06 -2.17 -28.33
CA SER A 469 -9.02 -1.76 -27.37
C SER A 469 -7.90 -1.06 -28.10
N GLU A 470 -7.43 0.07 -27.56
CA GLU A 470 -6.27 0.81 -28.06
C GLU A 470 -5.01 0.33 -27.35
N THR A 471 -4.10 -0.26 -28.11
CA THR A 471 -2.82 -0.77 -27.59
C THR A 471 -1.64 -0.03 -28.26
N PRO A 472 -0.41 -0.10 -27.71
CA PRO A 472 0.77 0.47 -28.37
C PRO A 472 1.06 -0.11 -29.76
N ALA A 473 0.52 -1.29 -30.09
CA ALA A 473 0.63 -1.93 -31.40
C ALA A 473 -0.48 -1.47 -32.38
N GLY A 474 -1.41 -0.64 -31.92
CA GLY A 474 -2.55 -0.14 -32.70
C GLY A 474 -3.89 -0.53 -32.09
N SER A 475 -4.98 -0.16 -32.76
CA SER A 475 -6.34 -0.55 -32.38
C SER A 475 -6.55 -2.04 -32.69
N SER A 476 -7.04 -2.80 -31.70
CA SER A 476 -7.39 -4.22 -31.80
C SER A 476 -8.82 -4.42 -31.34
N GLY A 477 -9.51 -5.40 -31.90
CA GLY A 477 -10.90 -5.66 -31.54
C GLY A 477 -11.42 -7.01 -32.01
N GLY A 478 -12.63 -7.34 -31.58
CA GLY A 478 -13.29 -8.60 -31.91
C GLY A 478 -14.64 -8.75 -31.24
N GLU A 479 -15.10 -9.97 -31.11
CA GLU A 479 -16.37 -10.31 -30.50
C GLU A 479 -16.16 -11.09 -29.19
N ILE A 480 -16.95 -10.76 -28.17
CA ILE A 480 -17.03 -11.49 -26.91
C ILE A 480 -18.41 -12.14 -26.86
N THR A 481 -18.47 -13.45 -26.92
CA THR A 481 -19.71 -14.21 -26.75
C THR A 481 -19.81 -14.68 -25.32
N ILE A 482 -20.82 -14.21 -24.57
CA ILE A 482 -21.06 -14.60 -23.18
C ILE A 482 -22.32 -15.44 -23.08
N LYS A 483 -22.19 -16.61 -22.45
CA LYS A 483 -23.28 -17.55 -22.17
C LYS A 483 -23.26 -17.92 -20.69
N ARG A 484 -24.42 -18.34 -20.20
CA ARG A 484 -24.53 -18.91 -18.85
C ARG A 484 -24.96 -20.36 -18.97
N ASP A 485 -24.10 -21.24 -18.53
CA ASP A 485 -24.42 -22.67 -18.44
C ASP A 485 -24.47 -23.09 -16.97
N SER A 486 -25.60 -23.68 -16.59
CA SER A 486 -25.84 -24.15 -15.20
C SER A 486 -25.50 -23.10 -14.13
N GLY A 487 -25.72 -21.80 -14.43
CA GLY A 487 -25.46 -20.68 -13.53
C GLY A 487 -24.05 -20.09 -13.62
N VAL A 488 -23.14 -20.72 -14.35
CA VAL A 488 -21.75 -20.27 -14.53
C VAL A 488 -21.62 -19.46 -15.82
N LEU A 489 -20.99 -18.30 -15.75
CA LEU A 489 -20.66 -17.48 -16.93
C LEU A 489 -19.45 -18.08 -17.65
N GLY A 490 -19.53 -18.15 -18.97
CA GLY A 490 -18.45 -18.60 -19.85
C GLY A 490 -18.70 -18.11 -21.27
N GLY A 491 -17.93 -18.63 -22.23
CA GLY A 491 -18.08 -18.25 -23.64
C GLY A 491 -16.77 -18.25 -24.39
N THR A 492 -16.70 -17.41 -25.44
CA THR A 492 -15.52 -17.27 -26.29
C THR A 492 -15.24 -15.81 -26.60
N ILE A 493 -13.98 -15.47 -26.82
CA ILE A 493 -13.54 -14.17 -27.32
C ILE A 493 -12.75 -14.35 -28.62
N THR A 494 -13.02 -13.52 -29.62
CA THR A 494 -12.17 -13.39 -30.82
C THR A 494 -11.29 -12.17 -30.69
N TYR A 495 -10.07 -12.25 -31.15
CA TYR A 495 -9.07 -11.17 -31.09
C TYR A 495 -8.16 -11.21 -32.32
N ASP A 496 -7.46 -10.11 -32.59
CA ASP A 496 -6.48 -10.05 -33.68
C ASP A 496 -5.24 -10.89 -33.31
N ASP A 497 -4.91 -11.86 -34.17
CA ASP A 497 -3.77 -12.76 -33.94
C ASP A 497 -2.46 -11.97 -33.96
N PRO A 498 -1.66 -12.01 -32.88
CA PRO A 498 -0.36 -11.32 -32.84
C PRO A 498 0.64 -11.75 -33.91
N SER A 499 0.42 -12.93 -34.54
CA SER A 499 1.24 -13.40 -35.67
C SER A 499 0.89 -12.74 -36.99
N GLY A 500 -0.17 -11.93 -37.06
CA GLY A 500 -0.66 -11.28 -38.27
C GLY A 500 -1.49 -12.18 -39.19
N SER A 501 -1.88 -13.39 -38.74
CA SER A 501 -2.65 -14.35 -39.53
C SER A 501 -4.17 -14.16 -39.50
N GLY A 502 -4.65 -12.99 -39.06
CA GLY A 502 -6.09 -12.66 -39.03
C GLY A 502 -6.66 -12.68 -37.61
N LYS A 503 -7.87 -13.23 -37.41
CA LYS A 503 -8.49 -13.32 -36.10
C LYS A 503 -8.34 -14.73 -35.50
N ALA A 504 -8.01 -14.78 -34.22
CA ALA A 504 -7.96 -15.98 -33.41
C ALA A 504 -9.14 -16.00 -32.41
N SER A 505 -9.42 -17.16 -31.84
CA SER A 505 -10.48 -17.33 -30.81
C SER A 505 -9.95 -18.09 -29.61
N ALA A 506 -10.38 -17.68 -28.42
CA ALA A 506 -10.04 -18.36 -27.17
C ALA A 506 -11.29 -18.54 -26.28
N PRO A 507 -11.34 -19.60 -25.46
CA PRO A 507 -12.38 -19.75 -24.46
C PRO A 507 -12.19 -18.74 -23.32
N ILE A 508 -13.31 -18.20 -22.83
CA ILE A 508 -13.36 -17.34 -21.66
C ILE A 508 -13.24 -18.23 -20.41
N LYS A 509 -12.32 -17.83 -19.51
CA LYS A 509 -12.08 -18.47 -18.21
C LYS A 509 -12.39 -17.50 -17.08
N ASN A 510 -12.73 -18.02 -15.90
CA ASN A 510 -12.94 -17.24 -14.66
C ASN A 510 -13.92 -16.07 -14.80
N ALA A 511 -14.95 -16.22 -15.64
CA ALA A 511 -15.93 -15.17 -15.86
C ALA A 511 -16.78 -14.91 -14.61
N SER A 512 -16.89 -13.67 -14.21
CA SER A 512 -17.68 -13.23 -13.05
C SER A 512 -18.36 -11.90 -13.30
N LEU A 513 -19.56 -11.75 -12.78
CA LEU A 513 -20.30 -10.49 -12.76
C LEU A 513 -20.49 -10.07 -11.30
N THR A 514 -19.88 -8.98 -10.91
CA THR A 514 -20.00 -8.41 -9.57
C THR A 514 -20.63 -7.02 -9.65
N GLY A 515 -21.90 -6.92 -9.26
CA GLY A 515 -22.68 -5.70 -9.47
C GLY A 515 -22.85 -5.41 -10.97
N LYS A 516 -22.22 -4.35 -11.47
CA LYS A 516 -22.15 -3.97 -12.88
C LYS A 516 -20.85 -4.35 -13.57
N THR A 517 -19.87 -4.85 -12.83
CA THR A 517 -18.54 -5.16 -13.36
C THR A 517 -18.48 -6.59 -13.84
N LEU A 518 -18.28 -6.77 -15.14
CA LEU A 518 -17.96 -8.05 -15.77
C LEU A 518 -16.44 -8.21 -15.83
N SER A 519 -15.92 -9.36 -15.39
CA SER A 519 -14.51 -9.69 -15.44
C SER A 519 -14.30 -11.11 -15.91
N PHE A 520 -13.31 -11.34 -16.77
CA PHE A 520 -12.94 -12.67 -17.27
C PHE A 520 -11.53 -12.69 -17.84
N GLU A 521 -11.00 -13.89 -17.99
CA GLU A 521 -9.65 -14.15 -18.52
C GLU A 521 -9.71 -14.99 -19.79
N PHE A 522 -8.72 -14.84 -20.66
CA PHE A 522 -8.50 -15.70 -21.81
C PHE A 522 -7.01 -15.81 -22.13
N GLU A 523 -6.63 -16.81 -22.92
CA GLU A 523 -5.23 -17.05 -23.28
C GLU A 523 -4.96 -16.64 -24.73
N VAL A 524 -3.89 -15.91 -24.93
CA VAL A 524 -3.38 -15.49 -26.25
C VAL A 524 -2.05 -16.18 -26.49
N SER A 525 -1.90 -16.85 -27.64
CA SER A 525 -0.62 -17.44 -28.05
C SER A 525 0.16 -16.43 -28.90
N ALA A 526 1.35 -16.05 -28.46
CA ALA A 526 2.24 -15.15 -29.18
C ALA A 526 3.67 -15.69 -29.17
N GLY A 527 4.23 -15.96 -30.35
CA GLY A 527 5.63 -16.40 -30.48
C GLY A 527 5.97 -17.70 -29.74
N GLY A 528 5.00 -18.63 -29.61
CA GLY A 528 5.19 -19.91 -28.87
C GLY A 528 5.02 -19.80 -27.35
N MET A 529 4.66 -18.63 -26.81
CA MET A 529 4.30 -18.42 -25.41
C MET A 529 2.79 -18.20 -25.29
N SER A 530 2.20 -18.71 -24.19
CA SER A 530 0.82 -18.41 -23.82
C SER A 530 0.79 -17.28 -22.81
N LEU A 531 0.02 -16.23 -23.08
CA LEU A 531 -0.18 -15.07 -22.22
C LEU A 531 -1.62 -15.04 -21.75
N THR A 532 -1.85 -14.94 -20.45
CA THR A 532 -3.18 -14.75 -19.88
C THR A 532 -3.54 -13.26 -19.93
N VAL A 533 -4.65 -12.93 -20.56
CA VAL A 533 -5.20 -11.58 -20.67
C VAL A 533 -6.45 -11.48 -19.82
N LEU A 534 -6.54 -10.44 -18.99
CA LEU A 534 -7.71 -10.12 -18.17
C LEU A 534 -8.48 -8.96 -18.80
N ILE A 535 -9.79 -9.12 -19.00
CA ILE A 535 -10.72 -8.01 -19.28
C ILE A 535 -11.59 -7.78 -18.06
N SER A 536 -11.72 -6.50 -17.65
CA SER A 536 -12.62 -6.08 -16.59
C SER A 536 -13.27 -4.76 -16.98
N GLY A 537 -14.61 -4.69 -17.00
CA GLY A 537 -15.34 -3.49 -17.42
C GLY A 537 -16.69 -3.35 -16.74
N GLU A 538 -17.13 -2.10 -16.57
CA GLU A 538 -18.45 -1.77 -16.02
C GLU A 538 -19.49 -1.72 -17.14
N ILE A 539 -20.62 -2.44 -16.94
CA ILE A 539 -21.72 -2.51 -17.88
C ILE A 539 -22.75 -1.43 -17.57
N ASN A 540 -23.04 -0.60 -18.57
CA ASN A 540 -24.08 0.43 -18.54
C ASN A 540 -25.07 0.20 -19.69
N GLY A 541 -26.13 -0.59 -19.41
CA GLY A 541 -27.11 -1.00 -20.40
C GLY A 541 -26.50 -1.92 -21.47
N LYS A 542 -26.31 -1.42 -22.69
CA LYS A 542 -25.72 -2.17 -23.82
C LYS A 542 -24.23 -1.84 -24.05
N THR A 543 -23.61 -1.06 -23.22
CA THR A 543 -22.18 -0.70 -23.35
C THR A 543 -21.38 -1.20 -22.16
N MET A 544 -20.12 -1.54 -22.38
CA MET A 544 -19.15 -1.86 -21.36
C MET A 544 -17.91 -1.02 -21.59
N GLU A 545 -17.43 -0.35 -20.56
CA GLU A 545 -16.16 0.37 -20.56
C GLU A 545 -15.26 -0.15 -19.45
N GLY A 546 -13.97 -0.36 -19.75
CA GLY A 546 -13.05 -0.96 -18.80
C GLY A 546 -11.62 -1.04 -19.29
N ALA A 547 -10.91 -2.06 -18.84
CA ALA A 547 -9.52 -2.29 -19.18
C ALA A 547 -9.25 -3.74 -19.60
N LEU A 548 -8.35 -3.88 -20.56
CA LEU A 548 -7.70 -5.11 -20.97
C LEU A 548 -6.28 -5.09 -20.37
N SER A 549 -5.96 -6.04 -19.50
CA SER A 549 -4.67 -6.10 -18.80
C SER A 549 -3.87 -7.32 -19.25
N VAL A 550 -2.63 -7.08 -19.65
CA VAL A 550 -1.67 -8.12 -20.06
C VAL A 550 -0.50 -8.10 -19.07
N PRO A 551 -0.16 -9.22 -18.42
CA PRO A 551 0.99 -9.29 -17.51
C PRO A 551 2.26 -8.78 -18.21
N GLN A 552 3.03 -7.94 -17.51
CA GLN A 552 4.29 -7.31 -17.97
C GLN A 552 4.15 -6.29 -19.12
N MET A 553 2.98 -6.16 -19.75
CA MET A 553 2.74 -5.18 -20.83
C MET A 553 1.86 -4.00 -20.42
N GLY A 554 1.10 -4.13 -19.31
CA GLY A 554 0.25 -3.07 -18.78
C GLY A 554 -1.24 -3.26 -19.04
N SER A 555 -2.02 -2.19 -18.81
CA SER A 555 -3.48 -2.16 -19.00
C SER A 555 -3.85 -1.15 -20.08
N PHE A 556 -4.78 -1.54 -20.96
CA PHE A 556 -5.24 -0.76 -22.10
C PHE A 556 -6.75 -0.56 -22.01
N PRO A 557 -7.28 0.61 -22.39
CA PRO A 557 -8.72 0.84 -22.35
C PRO A 557 -9.46 -0.09 -23.31
N VAL A 558 -10.59 -0.64 -22.86
CA VAL A 558 -11.49 -1.47 -23.65
C VAL A 558 -12.89 -0.89 -23.63
N LYS A 559 -13.53 -0.85 -24.80
CA LYS A 559 -14.95 -0.52 -24.95
C LYS A 559 -15.63 -1.65 -25.69
N ALA A 560 -16.85 -2.04 -25.21
CA ALA A 560 -17.64 -3.05 -25.88
C ALA A 560 -19.11 -2.64 -25.95
N THR A 561 -19.79 -3.10 -27.00
CA THR A 561 -21.22 -2.86 -27.23
C THR A 561 -21.94 -4.18 -27.46
N LEU A 562 -23.05 -4.39 -26.76
CA LEU A 562 -23.90 -5.58 -26.92
C LEU A 562 -24.65 -5.48 -28.23
N THR A 563 -24.32 -6.32 -29.20
CA THR A 563 -24.90 -6.36 -30.56
C THR A 563 -26.05 -7.36 -30.67
N SER A 564 -25.98 -8.47 -29.90
CA SER A 564 -27.03 -9.47 -29.87
C SER A 564 -27.30 -9.95 -28.44
N PRO A 565 -28.47 -9.59 -27.83
CA PRO A 565 -28.73 -9.87 -26.41
C PRO A 565 -29.25 -11.27 -26.11
N ASN A 566 -29.49 -12.15 -27.04
CA ASN A 566 -29.95 -13.53 -26.82
C ASN A 566 -29.29 -14.47 -27.81
N LEU A 567 -28.42 -15.35 -27.31
CA LEU A 567 -28.04 -16.55 -28.04
C LEU A 567 -29.16 -17.58 -27.78
N ALA A 568 -30.03 -17.74 -28.73
CA ALA A 568 -31.01 -18.85 -28.71
C ALA A 568 -30.23 -20.17 -28.57
N ASN A 569 -30.73 -21.07 -27.69
CA ASN A 569 -30.21 -22.41 -27.48
C ASN A 569 -30.21 -23.22 -28.76
#